data_e561279a74113e34d2c8946d629bf3d2
#
_entry.id   e561279a74113e34d2c8946d629bf3d2
#
_cell.length_a   1.000
_cell.length_b   1.000
_cell.length_c   1.000
_cell.angle_alpha   90.00
_cell.angle_beta   90.00
_cell.angle_gamma   90.00
#
_symmetry.space_group_name_H-M   'P 1'
#
loop_
_entity.id
_entity.type
_entity.pdbx_description
1 polymer ?
#
loop_
_entity_poly.entity_id
_entity_poly.type
_entity_poly.pdbx_seq_one_letter_code
_entity_poly.pdbx_strand_id
1 'polypeptide(L)'
;RLVPLDSFYTGLRKTVMQPDELLTAVLVRAMQPDERGTFIKLGLRRAQAISVINVTAVVSLDGNLVTRAAIALGCVAPTVIRVPAAENVLVGRSLEPHVIADAARAAAAATSPISDVRSTADYRTEMIAVLVTRALRAVAAGQPIALPTDPALLSGASPHVSLSSPVAHGAGDPISLTVNGTSHTISGGYDKTLLDLLREDVGLNGTKEGCAEGECGACTVFLDGAAVMSCMVPAVRAHHA
;
A
#
# COMPACT_ATOMS: atom_id res chain seq x y z
N ARG A 1 -11.78 -12.64 -13.74
CA ARG A 1 -12.31 -11.44 -14.42
C ARG A 1 -11.37 -10.25 -14.26
N LEU A 2 -11.45 -9.27 -15.16
CA LEU A 2 -10.81 -7.96 -15.01
C LEU A 2 -11.82 -6.98 -14.43
N VAL A 3 -11.34 -6.14 -13.48
CA VAL A 3 -12.14 -5.09 -12.87
C VAL A 3 -11.35 -3.78 -12.97
N PRO A 4 -11.94 -2.69 -13.50
CA PRO A 4 -11.30 -1.38 -13.47
C PRO A 4 -11.02 -0.95 -12.02
N LEU A 5 -9.87 -0.32 -11.77
CA LEU A 5 -9.45 0.02 -10.41
C LEU A 5 -10.37 1.07 -9.76
N ASP A 6 -10.95 1.97 -10.56
CA ASP A 6 -11.92 2.98 -10.09
C ASP A 6 -13.24 2.38 -9.59
N SER A 7 -13.56 1.17 -10.06
CA SER A 7 -14.76 0.42 -9.66
C SER A 7 -14.45 -0.71 -8.64
N PHE A 8 -13.18 -0.91 -8.30
CA PHE A 8 -12.78 -2.02 -7.44
C PHE A 8 -13.16 -1.79 -5.97
N TYR A 9 -12.93 -0.58 -5.46
CA TYR A 9 -13.27 -0.21 -4.09
C TYR A 9 -14.67 0.39 -4.03
N THR A 10 -15.60 -0.28 -3.35
CA THR A 10 -17.01 0.13 -3.25
C THR A 10 -17.32 0.92 -1.97
N GLY A 11 -16.35 1.08 -1.08
CA GLY A 11 -16.45 1.81 0.17
C GLY A 11 -15.32 1.49 1.14
N LEU A 12 -15.44 1.98 2.38
CA LEU A 12 -14.44 1.73 3.41
C LEU A 12 -14.29 0.23 3.66
N ARG A 13 -13.09 -0.31 3.39
CA ARG A 13 -12.74 -1.74 3.52
C ARG A 13 -13.67 -2.68 2.75
N LYS A 14 -14.26 -2.18 1.66
CA LYS A 14 -15.15 -2.98 0.80
C LYS A 14 -14.63 -2.97 -0.63
N THR A 15 -14.66 -4.11 -1.26
CA THR A 15 -14.29 -4.31 -2.67
C THR A 15 -15.40 -5.05 -3.39
N VAL A 16 -15.30 -5.17 -4.71
CA VAL A 16 -16.21 -5.96 -5.54
C VAL A 16 -15.87 -7.45 -5.53
N MET A 17 -14.84 -7.87 -4.79
CA MET A 17 -14.45 -9.28 -4.71
C MET A 17 -15.52 -10.11 -4.01
N GLN A 18 -15.74 -11.31 -4.56
CA GLN A 18 -16.58 -12.31 -3.92
C GLN A 18 -15.73 -13.15 -2.93
N PRO A 19 -16.36 -13.85 -1.97
CA PRO A 19 -15.64 -14.64 -0.97
C PRO A 19 -14.75 -15.76 -1.56
N ASP A 20 -15.04 -16.22 -2.76
CA ASP A 20 -14.32 -17.26 -3.50
C ASP A 20 -13.33 -16.70 -4.54
N GLU A 21 -13.12 -15.38 -4.58
CA GLU A 21 -12.18 -14.73 -5.50
C GLU A 21 -10.84 -14.41 -4.83
N LEU A 22 -9.76 -14.57 -5.59
CA LEU A 22 -8.40 -14.18 -5.22
C LEU A 22 -7.90 -13.11 -6.18
N LEU A 23 -7.34 -12.01 -5.66
CA LEU A 23 -6.64 -11.01 -6.45
C LEU A 23 -5.28 -11.60 -6.89
N THR A 24 -5.14 -11.90 -8.18
CA THR A 24 -3.93 -12.54 -8.73
C THR A 24 -2.96 -11.57 -9.37
N ALA A 25 -3.45 -10.43 -9.86
CA ALA A 25 -2.60 -9.44 -10.53
C ALA A 25 -3.22 -8.04 -10.50
N VAL A 26 -2.37 -7.02 -10.51
CA VAL A 26 -2.73 -5.63 -10.78
C VAL A 26 -2.06 -5.23 -12.09
N LEU A 27 -2.86 -4.82 -13.08
CA LEU A 27 -2.37 -4.39 -14.37
C LEU A 27 -2.26 -2.87 -14.42
N VAL A 28 -1.07 -2.38 -14.66
CA VAL A 28 -0.79 -0.94 -14.76
C VAL A 28 -0.18 -0.66 -16.13
N ARG A 29 -0.74 0.32 -16.84
CA ARG A 29 -0.16 0.78 -18.10
C ARG A 29 1.14 1.53 -17.82
N ALA A 30 2.19 1.23 -18.58
CA ALA A 30 3.42 2.01 -18.53
C ALA A 30 3.16 3.46 -18.98
N MET A 31 3.88 4.41 -18.36
CA MET A 31 3.84 5.81 -18.77
C MET A 31 4.39 5.95 -20.18
N GLN A 32 3.78 6.85 -20.95
CA GLN A 32 4.22 7.19 -22.32
C GLN A 32 5.29 8.29 -22.29
N PRO A 33 6.07 8.46 -23.36
CA PRO A 33 7.13 9.48 -23.42
C PRO A 33 6.65 10.92 -23.22
N ASP A 34 5.41 11.22 -23.58
CA ASP A 34 4.74 12.52 -23.41
C ASP A 34 4.14 12.69 -22.01
N GLU A 35 4.15 11.67 -21.19
CA GLU A 35 3.58 11.69 -19.85
C GLU A 35 4.63 12.01 -18.77
N ARG A 36 4.23 12.86 -17.83
CA ARG A 36 4.97 13.12 -16.60
C ARG A 36 4.10 12.87 -15.42
N GLY A 37 4.65 12.25 -14.39
CA GLY A 37 3.89 11.90 -13.18
C GLY A 37 4.68 12.10 -11.91
N THR A 38 3.96 12.29 -10.81
CA THR A 38 4.54 12.35 -9.48
C THR A 38 3.57 11.81 -8.45
N PHE A 39 4.12 11.31 -7.35
CA PHE A 39 3.39 10.90 -6.16
C PHE A 39 3.96 11.61 -4.94
N ILE A 40 3.10 12.23 -4.16
CA ILE A 40 3.47 12.89 -2.90
C ILE A 40 2.60 12.35 -1.78
N LYS A 41 3.24 11.94 -0.68
CA LYS A 41 2.59 11.45 0.53
C LYS A 41 2.96 12.33 1.72
N LEU A 42 1.96 12.84 2.41
CA LEU A 42 2.12 13.46 3.72
C LEU A 42 1.87 12.40 4.80
N GLY A 43 2.87 12.15 5.63
CA GLY A 43 2.79 11.24 6.76
C GLY A 43 3.34 11.93 8.00
N LEU A 44 3.02 11.38 9.20
CA LEU A 44 3.45 11.92 10.49
C LEU A 44 4.92 11.62 10.82
N ARG A 45 5.55 10.68 10.09
CA ARG A 45 6.94 10.24 10.30
C ARG A 45 7.52 9.71 8.99
N ARG A 46 8.84 9.47 8.95
CA ARG A 46 9.52 9.03 7.72
C ARG A 46 9.29 7.55 7.40
N ALA A 47 9.24 6.69 8.42
CA ALA A 47 9.06 5.25 8.25
C ALA A 47 7.70 4.82 8.78
N GLN A 48 7.10 3.79 8.17
CA GLN A 48 5.81 3.20 8.56
C GLN A 48 4.70 4.26 8.75
N ALA A 49 4.70 5.27 7.89
CA ALA A 49 3.75 6.35 8.01
C ALA A 49 2.49 6.04 7.21
N ILE A 50 1.38 5.87 7.92
CA ILE A 50 0.05 5.92 7.29
C ILE A 50 -0.14 7.33 6.74
N SER A 51 -0.70 7.46 5.54
CA SER A 51 -0.94 8.75 4.92
C SER A 51 -1.91 9.61 5.76
N VAL A 52 -1.53 10.86 6.01
CA VAL A 52 -2.47 11.92 6.37
C VAL A 52 -3.31 12.24 5.15
N ILE A 53 -2.63 12.50 4.02
CA ILE A 53 -3.16 12.55 2.67
C ILE A 53 -2.08 12.10 1.67
N ASN A 54 -2.48 11.72 0.47
CA ASN A 54 -1.56 11.53 -0.65
C ASN A 54 -2.16 12.02 -1.95
N VAL A 55 -1.29 12.39 -2.88
CA VAL A 55 -1.63 12.94 -4.19
C VAL A 55 -0.80 12.22 -5.25
N THR A 56 -1.45 11.78 -6.30
CA THR A 56 -0.82 11.37 -7.55
C THR A 56 -1.27 12.31 -8.65
N ALA A 57 -0.36 12.85 -9.42
CA ALA A 57 -0.66 13.63 -10.62
C ALA A 57 0.10 13.03 -11.81
N VAL A 58 -0.61 12.78 -12.90
CA VAL A 58 -0.05 12.39 -14.20
C VAL A 58 -0.64 13.31 -15.25
N VAL A 59 0.21 13.90 -16.07
CA VAL A 59 -0.21 14.73 -17.21
C VAL A 59 0.46 14.28 -18.50
N SER A 60 -0.26 14.34 -19.62
CA SER A 60 0.30 14.26 -20.97
C SER A 60 0.50 15.65 -21.51
N LEU A 61 1.61 15.89 -22.17
CA LEU A 61 2.02 17.19 -22.68
C LEU A 61 2.25 17.14 -24.18
N ASP A 62 1.74 18.14 -24.88
CA ASP A 62 2.18 18.51 -26.24
C ASP A 62 2.90 19.86 -26.16
N GLY A 63 4.22 19.82 -26.28
CA GLY A 63 5.06 20.96 -25.91
C GLY A 63 4.83 21.37 -24.46
N ASN A 64 4.27 22.57 -24.25
CA ASN A 64 3.94 23.09 -22.91
C ASN A 64 2.46 22.94 -22.54
N LEU A 65 1.62 22.44 -23.45
CA LEU A 65 0.18 22.34 -23.22
C LEU A 65 -0.19 20.98 -22.64
N VAL A 66 -1.02 20.97 -21.62
CA VAL A 66 -1.59 19.75 -21.04
C VAL A 66 -2.68 19.24 -21.98
N THR A 67 -2.48 18.07 -22.57
CA THR A 67 -3.48 17.41 -23.41
C THR A 67 -4.38 16.45 -22.60
N ARG A 68 -3.86 15.94 -21.49
CA ARG A 68 -4.57 15.06 -20.57
C ARG A 68 -4.05 15.26 -19.14
N ALA A 69 -4.93 15.21 -18.17
CA ALA A 69 -4.57 15.23 -16.77
C ALA A 69 -5.27 14.12 -16.00
N ALA A 70 -4.61 13.58 -15.00
CA ALA A 70 -5.15 12.63 -14.05
C ALA A 70 -4.65 12.99 -12.65
N ILE A 71 -5.54 13.36 -11.75
CA ILE A 71 -5.23 13.66 -10.36
C ILE A 71 -6.02 12.71 -9.47
N ALA A 72 -5.32 11.91 -8.70
CA ALA A 72 -5.92 11.01 -7.70
C ALA A 72 -5.50 11.43 -6.30
N LEU A 73 -6.45 11.40 -5.37
CA LEU A 73 -6.27 11.76 -3.97
C LEU A 73 -6.65 10.60 -3.05
N GLY A 74 -5.81 10.34 -2.07
CA GLY A 74 -6.06 9.33 -1.04
C GLY A 74 -6.17 9.93 0.35
N CYS A 75 -6.93 9.28 1.24
CA CYS A 75 -7.22 9.68 2.62
C CYS A 75 -8.02 10.98 2.74
N VAL A 76 -8.81 11.32 1.72
CA VAL A 76 -9.63 12.54 1.64
C VAL A 76 -11.11 12.24 1.37
N ALA A 77 -11.44 10.96 1.23
CA ALA A 77 -12.78 10.41 1.02
C ALA A 77 -12.79 8.94 1.51
N PRO A 78 -13.92 8.23 1.52
CA PRO A 78 -14.00 6.82 1.89
C PRO A 78 -13.12 5.90 1.04
N THR A 79 -12.86 6.27 -0.23
CA THR A 79 -11.96 5.58 -1.16
C THR A 79 -10.99 6.57 -1.81
N VAL A 80 -10.02 6.08 -2.57
CA VAL A 80 -9.21 6.92 -3.46
C VAL A 80 -10.12 7.51 -4.52
N ILE A 81 -10.03 8.81 -4.75
CA ILE A 81 -10.85 9.52 -5.73
C ILE A 81 -10.01 10.16 -6.83
N ARG A 82 -10.57 10.20 -8.04
CA ARG A 82 -10.14 11.09 -9.12
C ARG A 82 -10.80 12.45 -8.96
N VAL A 83 -10.16 13.48 -9.46
CA VAL A 83 -10.66 14.86 -9.33
C VAL A 83 -10.85 15.54 -10.71
N PRO A 84 -11.89 15.18 -11.47
CA PRO A 84 -12.14 15.72 -12.81
C PRO A 84 -12.24 17.25 -12.83
N ALA A 85 -12.77 17.87 -11.77
CA ALA A 85 -12.85 19.32 -11.68
C ALA A 85 -11.47 20.00 -11.75
N ALA A 86 -10.47 19.45 -11.07
CA ALA A 86 -9.09 19.95 -11.13
C ALA A 86 -8.41 19.59 -12.44
N GLU A 87 -8.67 18.41 -12.98
CA GLU A 87 -8.12 17.94 -14.25
C GLU A 87 -8.56 18.83 -15.42
N ASN A 88 -9.84 19.19 -15.47
CA ASN A 88 -10.43 20.07 -16.48
C ASN A 88 -9.84 21.49 -16.46
N VAL A 89 -9.39 21.98 -15.30
CA VAL A 89 -8.69 23.27 -15.21
C VAL A 89 -7.35 23.23 -15.96
N LEU A 90 -6.69 22.09 -16.04
CA LEU A 90 -5.36 21.93 -16.61
C LEU A 90 -5.40 21.72 -18.12
N VAL A 91 -6.38 20.97 -18.64
CA VAL A 91 -6.43 20.57 -20.04
C VAL A 91 -6.54 21.79 -20.96
N GLY A 92 -5.69 21.81 -22.01
CA GLY A 92 -5.60 22.90 -22.97
C GLY A 92 -4.80 24.12 -22.47
N ARG A 93 -4.14 24.01 -21.29
CA ARG A 93 -3.36 25.11 -20.69
C ARG A 93 -1.93 24.66 -20.38
N SER A 94 -1.03 25.64 -20.25
CA SER A 94 0.30 25.43 -19.69
C SER A 94 0.22 25.38 -18.17
N LEU A 95 1.18 24.66 -17.54
CA LEU A 95 1.26 24.55 -16.07
C LEU A 95 1.83 25.85 -15.45
N GLU A 96 1.18 26.96 -15.71
CA GLU A 96 1.51 28.28 -15.14
C GLU A 96 1.11 28.35 -13.66
N PRO A 97 1.77 29.19 -12.83
CA PRO A 97 1.49 29.27 -11.39
C PRO A 97 0.01 29.50 -11.04
N HIS A 98 -0.68 30.32 -11.81
CA HIS A 98 -2.10 30.62 -11.57
C HIS A 98 -3.00 29.43 -11.96
N VAL A 99 -2.70 28.72 -13.06
CA VAL A 99 -3.43 27.52 -13.49
C VAL A 99 -3.28 26.41 -12.47
N ILE A 100 -2.06 26.21 -11.96
CA ILE A 100 -1.77 25.25 -10.88
C ILE A 100 -2.55 25.61 -9.60
N ALA A 101 -2.60 26.91 -9.25
CA ALA A 101 -3.35 27.35 -8.07
C ALA A 101 -4.86 27.12 -8.22
N ASP A 102 -5.42 27.35 -9.41
CA ASP A 102 -6.82 27.09 -9.71
C ASP A 102 -7.17 25.62 -9.61
N ALA A 103 -6.34 24.76 -10.21
CA ALA A 103 -6.50 23.30 -10.13
C ALA A 103 -6.39 22.79 -8.68
N ALA A 104 -5.47 23.35 -7.90
CA ALA A 104 -5.30 22.98 -6.50
C ALA A 104 -6.52 23.36 -5.63
N ARG A 105 -7.12 24.53 -5.87
CA ARG A 105 -8.36 24.94 -5.21
C ARG A 105 -9.54 24.03 -5.61
N ALA A 106 -9.66 23.72 -6.90
CA ALA A 106 -10.69 22.81 -7.39
C ALA A 106 -10.54 21.39 -6.78
N ALA A 107 -9.29 20.93 -6.60
CA ALA A 107 -9.02 19.66 -5.95
C ALA A 107 -9.45 19.65 -4.48
N ALA A 108 -9.10 20.67 -3.72
CA ALA A 108 -9.50 20.78 -2.31
C ALA A 108 -11.02 20.81 -2.16
N ALA A 109 -11.71 21.57 -3.01
CA ALA A 109 -13.18 21.69 -2.97
C ALA A 109 -13.94 20.40 -3.30
N ALA A 110 -13.30 19.44 -3.98
CA ALA A 110 -13.89 18.16 -4.36
C ALA A 110 -13.77 17.06 -3.29
N THR A 111 -13.24 17.38 -2.11
CA THR A 111 -12.91 16.39 -1.07
C THR A 111 -13.78 16.54 0.17
N SER A 112 -13.88 15.45 0.94
CA SER A 112 -14.61 15.42 2.21
C SER A 112 -13.83 14.57 3.23
N PRO A 113 -12.68 15.07 3.70
CA PRO A 113 -11.87 14.35 4.65
C PRO A 113 -12.52 14.31 6.04
N ILE A 114 -12.19 13.29 6.80
CA ILE A 114 -12.60 13.16 8.21
C ILE A 114 -11.50 13.67 9.15
N SER A 115 -11.88 14.02 10.36
CA SER A 115 -10.95 14.20 11.49
C SER A 115 -10.72 12.85 12.17
N ASP A 116 -9.45 12.49 12.42
CA ASP A 116 -9.05 11.29 13.15
C ASP A 116 -7.75 11.55 13.95
N VAL A 117 -7.20 10.50 14.55
CA VAL A 117 -5.95 10.57 15.34
C VAL A 117 -4.73 11.08 14.56
N ARG A 118 -4.79 11.07 13.21
CA ARG A 118 -3.69 11.51 12.34
C ARG A 118 -3.78 12.99 12.02
N SER A 119 -4.99 13.56 11.89
CA SER A 119 -5.19 14.97 11.54
C SER A 119 -6.65 15.39 11.57
N THR A 120 -6.89 16.71 11.61
CA THR A 120 -8.22 17.30 11.44
C THR A 120 -8.63 17.36 9.96
N ALA A 121 -9.93 17.41 9.70
CA ALA A 121 -10.50 17.57 8.36
C ALA A 121 -10.03 18.89 7.72
N ASP A 122 -10.03 19.99 8.49
CA ASP A 122 -9.61 21.31 8.00
C ASP A 122 -8.15 21.32 7.54
N TYR A 123 -7.24 20.77 8.37
CA TYR A 123 -5.85 20.65 7.99
C TYR A 123 -5.66 19.79 6.73
N ARG A 124 -6.38 18.67 6.61
CA ARG A 124 -6.33 17.84 5.39
C ARG A 124 -6.77 18.63 4.17
N THR A 125 -7.87 19.39 4.27
CA THR A 125 -8.38 20.22 3.17
C THR A 125 -7.36 21.26 2.73
N GLU A 126 -6.72 21.95 3.68
CA GLU A 126 -5.64 22.90 3.38
C GLU A 126 -4.46 22.23 2.72
N MET A 127 -4.01 21.10 3.26
CA MET A 127 -2.85 20.38 2.76
C MET A 127 -3.08 19.73 1.38
N ILE A 128 -4.33 19.44 0.99
CA ILE A 128 -4.64 19.00 -0.39
C ILE A 128 -4.22 20.08 -1.40
N ALA A 129 -4.61 21.33 -1.18
CA ALA A 129 -4.21 22.42 -2.07
C ALA A 129 -2.69 22.59 -2.14
N VAL A 130 -2.02 22.49 -1.00
CA VAL A 130 -0.54 22.54 -0.92
C VAL A 130 0.10 21.41 -1.69
N LEU A 131 -0.33 20.16 -1.49
CA LEU A 131 0.30 19.00 -2.12
C LEU A 131 -0.02 18.89 -3.61
N VAL A 132 -1.23 19.24 -4.05
CA VAL A 132 -1.57 19.32 -5.47
C VAL A 132 -0.70 20.39 -6.15
N THR A 133 -0.52 21.55 -5.53
CA THR A 133 0.38 22.60 -6.04
C THR A 133 1.81 22.08 -6.17
N ARG A 134 2.34 21.39 -5.16
CA ARG A 134 3.69 20.81 -5.19
C ARG A 134 3.82 19.74 -6.27
N ALA A 135 2.82 18.86 -6.40
CA ALA A 135 2.80 17.81 -7.40
C ALA A 135 2.83 18.39 -8.83
N LEU A 136 1.96 19.35 -9.12
CA LEU A 136 1.89 19.97 -10.44
C LEU A 136 3.15 20.80 -10.77
N ARG A 137 3.77 21.46 -9.78
CA ARG A 137 5.07 22.13 -9.96
C ARG A 137 6.19 21.14 -10.26
N ALA A 138 6.25 20.01 -9.59
CA ALA A 138 7.23 18.95 -9.85
C ALA A 138 7.08 18.40 -11.28
N VAL A 139 5.83 18.16 -11.70
CA VAL A 139 5.51 17.73 -13.06
C VAL A 139 5.92 18.81 -14.09
N ALA A 140 5.60 20.07 -13.84
CA ALA A 140 5.99 21.20 -14.72
C ALA A 140 7.51 21.30 -14.87
N ALA A 141 8.25 21.14 -13.78
CA ALA A 141 9.71 21.15 -13.77
C ALA A 141 10.35 19.95 -14.50
N GLY A 142 9.55 18.92 -14.83
CA GLY A 142 10.06 17.71 -15.48
C GLY A 142 11.03 16.92 -14.59
N GLN A 143 10.97 17.11 -13.28
CA GLN A 143 11.84 16.40 -12.35
C GLN A 143 11.44 14.94 -12.29
N PRO A 144 12.34 14.00 -12.62
CA PRO A 144 12.06 12.58 -12.42
C PRO A 144 11.91 12.31 -10.92
N ILE A 145 11.05 11.35 -10.58
CA ILE A 145 11.04 10.80 -9.21
C ILE A 145 12.43 10.21 -8.99
N ALA A 146 13.21 10.82 -8.10
CA ALA A 146 14.49 10.26 -7.70
C ALA A 146 14.24 8.97 -6.91
N LEU A 147 14.37 7.84 -7.58
CA LEU A 147 14.46 6.55 -6.90
C LEU A 147 15.83 6.44 -6.24
N PRO A 148 15.94 5.81 -5.07
CA PRO A 148 17.24 5.49 -4.50
C PRO A 148 18.07 4.72 -5.51
N THR A 149 19.33 5.10 -5.69
CA THR A 149 20.26 4.42 -6.62
C THR A 149 20.62 3.02 -6.14
N ASP A 150 20.49 2.77 -4.85
CA ASP A 150 20.70 1.47 -4.21
C ASP A 150 19.64 1.27 -3.12
N PRO A 151 18.39 0.90 -3.51
CA PRO A 151 17.34 0.64 -2.53
C PRO A 151 17.72 -0.62 -1.74
N ALA A 152 17.55 -0.58 -0.41
CA ALA A 152 17.63 -1.77 0.42
C ALA A 152 16.50 -2.73 0.03
N LEU A 153 16.81 -3.69 -0.82
CA LEU A 153 15.87 -4.72 -1.23
C LEU A 153 16.05 -5.94 -0.32
N LEU A 154 14.96 -6.42 0.24
CA LEU A 154 14.88 -7.77 0.80
C LEU A 154 14.88 -8.78 -0.37
N SER A 155 16.02 -8.94 -1.00
CA SER A 155 16.24 -10.05 -1.95
C SER A 155 16.88 -11.19 -1.19
N GLY A 156 16.04 -12.06 -0.63
CA GLY A 156 16.51 -13.31 -0.05
C GLY A 156 16.35 -14.44 -1.04
N ALA A 157 17.38 -14.77 -1.79
CA ALA A 157 17.56 -16.17 -2.13
C ALA A 157 18.02 -16.86 -0.84
N SER A 158 17.07 -17.33 -0.01
CA SER A 158 17.43 -18.20 1.09
C SER A 158 17.90 -19.52 0.49
N PRO A 159 19.17 -19.91 0.66
CA PRO A 159 19.64 -21.23 0.23
C PRO A 159 18.94 -22.36 1.00
N HIS A 160 18.13 -22.04 1.99
CA HIS A 160 17.41 -22.95 2.86
C HIS A 160 15.92 -23.07 2.56
N VAL A 161 15.36 -22.28 1.66
CA VAL A 161 14.03 -22.57 1.11
C VAL A 161 14.20 -23.66 0.05
N SER A 162 14.49 -24.87 0.50
CA SER A 162 14.11 -26.04 -0.29
C SER A 162 12.58 -25.99 -0.40
N LEU A 163 12.08 -25.76 -1.60
CA LEU A 163 10.71 -26.10 -1.93
C LEU A 163 10.62 -27.63 -1.93
N SER A 164 10.71 -28.22 -0.73
CA SER A 164 10.34 -29.60 -0.53
C SER A 164 8.96 -29.81 -1.12
N SER A 165 8.72 -30.96 -1.69
CA SER A 165 7.44 -31.34 -2.30
C SER A 165 6.26 -30.79 -1.52
N PRO A 166 5.22 -30.28 -2.19
CA PRO A 166 4.07 -29.69 -1.49
C PRO A 166 3.51 -30.72 -0.50
N VAL A 167 3.52 -30.38 0.78
CA VAL A 167 2.88 -31.19 1.81
C VAL A 167 1.44 -30.81 1.84
N ALA A 168 0.55 -31.77 1.57
CA ALA A 168 -0.86 -31.58 1.77
C ALA A 168 -1.16 -31.57 3.28
N HIS A 169 -1.77 -30.50 3.78
CA HIS A 169 -2.14 -30.33 5.17
C HIS A 169 -3.62 -29.92 5.23
N GLY A 170 -4.43 -30.75 5.87
CA GLY A 170 -5.87 -30.52 6.03
C GLY A 170 -6.20 -29.71 7.29
N ALA A 171 -7.39 -29.14 7.35
CA ALA A 171 -7.83 -28.32 8.49
C ALA A 171 -7.88 -29.06 9.83
N GLY A 172 -7.97 -30.39 9.81
CA GLY A 172 -7.96 -31.25 11.03
C GLY A 172 -6.61 -31.82 11.40
N ASP A 173 -5.58 -31.62 10.56
CA ASP A 173 -4.26 -32.20 10.80
C ASP A 173 -3.49 -31.40 11.86
N PRO A 174 -2.71 -32.07 12.74
CA PRO A 174 -1.91 -31.37 13.73
C PRO A 174 -0.70 -30.70 13.08
N ILE A 175 -0.38 -29.49 13.53
CA ILE A 175 0.83 -28.77 13.13
C ILE A 175 1.96 -29.20 14.10
N SER A 176 2.98 -29.91 13.59
CA SER A 176 4.16 -30.30 14.33
C SER A 176 5.33 -29.41 13.93
N LEU A 177 5.97 -28.75 14.90
CA LEU A 177 7.07 -27.80 14.67
C LEU A 177 8.05 -27.83 15.85
N THR A 178 9.25 -27.30 15.63
CA THR A 178 10.25 -27.13 16.68
C THR A 178 10.49 -25.64 16.92
N VAL A 179 10.22 -25.16 18.13
CA VAL A 179 10.41 -23.75 18.49
C VAL A 179 11.49 -23.63 19.54
N ASN A 180 12.57 -22.93 19.25
CA ASN A 180 13.72 -22.74 20.14
C ASN A 180 14.28 -24.09 20.69
N GLY A 181 14.30 -25.11 19.82
CA GLY A 181 14.77 -26.46 20.19
C GLY A 181 13.78 -27.35 20.92
N THR A 182 12.54 -26.86 21.17
CA THR A 182 11.47 -27.64 21.80
C THR A 182 10.42 -28.04 20.76
N SER A 183 10.08 -29.33 20.71
CA SER A 183 9.06 -29.85 19.79
C SER A 183 7.67 -29.62 20.34
N HIS A 184 6.77 -29.15 19.47
CA HIS A 184 5.37 -28.91 19.75
C HIS A 184 4.49 -29.62 18.71
N THR A 185 3.33 -30.09 19.15
CA THR A 185 2.27 -30.61 18.27
C THR A 185 0.97 -29.93 18.64
N ILE A 186 0.46 -29.11 17.73
CA ILE A 186 -0.71 -28.26 17.95
C ILE A 186 -1.88 -28.83 17.14
N SER A 187 -2.96 -29.16 17.83
CA SER A 187 -4.21 -29.56 17.18
C SER A 187 -5.05 -28.32 16.90
N GLY A 188 -5.40 -28.09 15.65
CA GLY A 188 -6.02 -26.86 15.19
C GLY A 188 -4.99 -25.82 14.72
N GLY A 189 -5.37 -24.54 14.65
CA GLY A 189 -4.49 -23.47 14.19
C GLY A 189 -4.37 -23.35 12.66
N TYR A 190 -5.11 -24.11 11.92
CA TYR A 190 -5.09 -24.10 10.46
C TYR A 190 -5.45 -22.71 9.88
N ASP A 191 -6.33 -21.99 10.53
CA ASP A 191 -6.82 -20.65 10.19
C ASP A 191 -6.06 -19.51 10.91
N LYS A 192 -5.02 -19.85 11.69
CA LYS A 192 -4.19 -18.88 12.41
C LYS A 192 -2.99 -18.41 11.59
N THR A 193 -2.46 -17.26 11.98
CA THR A 193 -1.11 -16.86 11.60
C THR A 193 -0.07 -17.59 12.48
N LEU A 194 1.17 -17.65 12.00
CA LEU A 194 2.28 -18.17 12.82
C LEU A 194 2.46 -17.34 14.10
N LEU A 195 2.19 -16.03 14.05
CA LEU A 195 2.21 -15.18 15.23
C LEU A 195 1.21 -15.64 16.30
N ASP A 196 -0.04 -15.88 15.89
CA ASP A 196 -1.11 -16.31 16.81
C ASP A 196 -0.79 -17.68 17.38
N LEU A 197 -0.35 -18.64 16.55
CA LEU A 197 0.05 -19.97 16.99
C LEU A 197 1.18 -19.90 18.04
N LEU A 198 2.22 -19.11 17.80
CA LEU A 198 3.33 -18.95 18.74
C LEU A 198 2.90 -18.35 20.08
N ARG A 199 1.98 -17.38 20.05
CA ARG A 199 1.53 -16.65 21.24
C ARG A 199 0.45 -17.40 22.02
N GLU A 200 -0.52 -17.96 21.32
CA GLU A 200 -1.73 -18.55 21.95
C GLU A 200 -1.58 -20.03 22.25
N ASP A 201 -0.99 -20.80 21.31
CA ASP A 201 -0.93 -22.26 21.45
C ASP A 201 0.41 -22.73 22.04
N VAL A 202 1.52 -22.07 21.67
CA VAL A 202 2.85 -22.37 22.23
C VAL A 202 3.14 -21.56 23.50
N GLY A 203 2.42 -20.44 23.73
CA GLY A 203 2.58 -19.61 24.91
C GLY A 203 3.79 -18.67 24.89
N LEU A 204 4.43 -18.49 23.74
CA LEU A 204 5.62 -17.66 23.58
C LEU A 204 5.24 -16.20 23.25
N ASN A 205 4.92 -15.43 24.28
CA ASN A 205 4.49 -14.03 24.16
C ASN A 205 5.64 -13.01 23.88
N GLY A 206 6.87 -13.46 23.68
CA GLY A 206 8.02 -12.62 23.32
C GLY A 206 7.86 -11.94 21.96
N THR A 207 7.35 -12.68 20.98
CA THR A 207 6.99 -12.14 19.66
C THR A 207 5.76 -11.27 19.78
N LYS A 208 5.81 -10.04 19.27
CA LYS A 208 4.76 -9.04 19.47
C LYS A 208 3.97 -8.78 18.21
N GLU A 209 2.68 -8.49 18.36
CA GLU A 209 1.86 -7.88 17.33
C GLU A 209 2.02 -6.36 17.40
N GLY A 210 2.36 -5.75 16.26
CA GLY A 210 2.41 -4.30 16.14
C GLY A 210 1.42 -3.79 15.11
N CYS A 211 1.62 -4.10 13.83
CA CYS A 211 0.76 -3.64 12.74
C CYS A 211 -0.19 -4.74 12.21
N ALA A 212 0.14 -6.02 12.40
CA ALA A 212 -0.53 -7.18 11.79
C ALA A 212 -0.60 -7.12 10.23
N GLU A 213 0.26 -6.31 9.61
CA GLU A 213 0.27 -6.02 8.16
C GLU A 213 1.65 -6.26 7.53
N GLY A 214 2.59 -6.88 8.27
CA GLY A 214 3.92 -7.19 7.77
C GLY A 214 4.87 -6.00 7.61
N GLU A 215 4.59 -4.84 8.22
CA GLU A 215 5.39 -3.62 8.03
C GLU A 215 6.35 -3.31 9.19
N CYS A 216 5.91 -3.52 10.45
CA CYS A 216 6.63 -2.99 11.62
C CYS A 216 7.80 -3.87 12.10
N GLY A 217 7.84 -5.14 11.73
CA GLY A 217 8.87 -6.09 12.15
C GLY A 217 8.78 -6.58 13.60
N ALA A 218 7.80 -6.15 14.40
CA ALA A 218 7.64 -6.56 15.81
C ALA A 218 7.39 -8.05 15.98
N CYS A 219 6.87 -8.71 14.94
CA CYS A 219 6.57 -10.14 14.89
C CYS A 219 7.65 -10.97 14.17
N THR A 220 8.83 -10.42 13.91
CA THR A 220 9.88 -11.14 13.17
C THR A 220 10.36 -12.36 13.94
N VAL A 221 10.39 -13.51 13.26
CA VAL A 221 10.94 -14.79 13.74
C VAL A 221 11.83 -15.40 12.66
N PHE A 222 12.67 -16.35 13.04
CA PHE A 222 13.37 -17.20 12.08
C PHE A 222 12.54 -18.46 11.82
N LEU A 223 12.19 -18.70 10.56
CA LEU A 223 11.54 -19.91 10.08
C LEU A 223 12.47 -20.58 9.08
N ASP A 224 12.93 -21.79 9.37
CA ASP A 224 13.92 -22.51 8.56
C ASP A 224 15.15 -21.66 8.21
N GLY A 225 15.63 -20.84 9.16
CA GLY A 225 16.79 -19.97 8.97
C GLY A 225 16.52 -18.66 8.22
N ALA A 226 15.31 -18.43 7.74
CA ALA A 226 14.88 -17.17 7.10
C ALA A 226 14.13 -16.26 8.08
N ALA A 227 14.46 -14.98 8.12
CA ALA A 227 13.70 -13.99 8.88
C ALA A 227 12.35 -13.71 8.18
N VAL A 228 11.25 -13.96 8.87
CA VAL A 228 9.90 -13.76 8.36
C VAL A 228 9.06 -12.95 9.36
N MET A 229 8.08 -12.22 8.86
CA MET A 229 7.10 -11.54 9.68
C MET A 229 5.95 -12.51 9.96
N SER A 230 5.91 -13.09 11.16
CA SER A 230 5.01 -14.18 11.52
C SER A 230 3.51 -13.83 11.42
N CYS A 231 3.15 -12.55 11.49
CA CYS A 231 1.76 -12.09 11.25
C CYS A 231 1.28 -12.30 9.80
N MET A 232 2.21 -12.51 8.85
CA MET A 232 1.91 -12.73 7.42
C MET A 232 2.11 -14.18 6.98
N VAL A 233 2.56 -15.04 7.88
CA VAL A 233 2.83 -16.46 7.59
C VAL A 233 1.66 -17.30 8.11
N PRO A 234 0.96 -18.08 7.26
CA PRO A 234 0.01 -19.07 7.74
C PRO A 234 0.68 -20.07 8.71
N ALA A 235 0.03 -20.39 9.82
CA ALA A 235 0.60 -21.27 10.84
C ALA A 235 1.03 -22.64 10.29
N VAL A 236 0.26 -23.18 9.34
CA VAL A 236 0.54 -24.48 8.68
C VAL A 236 1.88 -24.49 7.93
N ARG A 237 2.42 -23.32 7.53
CA ARG A 237 3.74 -23.24 6.87
C ARG A 237 4.88 -23.64 7.81
N ALA A 238 4.66 -23.60 9.11
CA ALA A 238 5.65 -24.01 10.10
C ALA A 238 5.59 -25.53 10.42
N HIS A 239 4.75 -26.30 9.74
CA HIS A 239 4.71 -27.73 9.89
C HIS A 239 6.04 -28.37 9.43
N HIS A 240 6.69 -29.10 10.33
CA HIS A 240 8.04 -29.66 10.18
C HIS A 240 9.19 -28.63 10.06
N ALA A 241 8.98 -27.36 10.48
CA ALA A 241 10.02 -26.35 10.60
C ALA A 241 10.78 -26.48 11.93
#